data_8a0142b73c4d0eac79a3abfb604f0d2a
#
_entry.id   8a0142b73c4d0eac79a3abfb604f0d2a
#
_cell.length_a   1.000
_cell.length_b   1.000
_cell.length_c   1.000
_cell.angle_alpha   90.00
_cell.angle_beta   90.00
_cell.angle_gamma   90.00
#
_symmetry.space_group_name_H-M   'P 1'
#
loop_
_entity.id
_entity.type
_entity.pdbx_description
1 polymer ?
#
loop_
_entity_poly.entity_id
_entity_poly.type
_entity_poly.pdbx_seq_one_letter_code
_entity_poly.pdbx_strand_id
1 'polypeptide(L)'
;MTDSLFARPPVEIAPGAVHVPGFLTLERQRELVAACRGWATRMRHTKLPSGGVMSVQTVCLGWHWLPYRYSRTADDVDGAPVAPFPDWLGDLGRDALNAAYGRVTPYDADAALINFYDDQAKMGMHQDKEERADAPVVSLSVGDTCIFRFGNPETRGKPYTDVELRSGDLFVFGGPSRWAYHGVPKILPGTSPGLLSGRLNLTLRETGLT
;
A
#
# COMPACT_ATOMS: atom_id res chain seq x y z
N MET A 1 -26.40 5.43 -6.63
CA MET A 1 -25.28 4.96 -7.46
C MET A 1 -25.47 3.47 -7.62
N THR A 2 -25.69 3.02 -8.86
CA THR A 2 -25.91 1.61 -9.16
C THR A 2 -24.61 0.87 -8.95
N ASP A 3 -24.52 0.08 -7.86
CA ASP A 3 -23.51 -0.96 -7.75
C ASP A 3 -23.62 -1.84 -8.99
N SER A 4 -22.53 -1.91 -9.78
CA SER A 4 -22.48 -2.80 -10.93
C SER A 4 -22.63 -4.23 -10.40
N LEU A 5 -23.67 -4.94 -10.85
CA LEU A 5 -23.94 -6.36 -10.54
C LEU A 5 -22.81 -7.30 -11.02
N PHE A 6 -21.79 -6.76 -11.71
CA PHE A 6 -20.66 -7.51 -12.24
C PHE A 6 -19.35 -6.95 -11.68
N ALA A 7 -18.49 -7.84 -11.17
CA ALA A 7 -17.13 -7.50 -10.82
C ALA A 7 -16.41 -6.88 -12.02
N ARG A 8 -15.78 -5.72 -11.83
CA ARG A 8 -14.97 -5.11 -12.87
C ARG A 8 -13.70 -5.95 -13.05
N PRO A 9 -13.31 -6.27 -14.30
CA PRO A 9 -12.09 -7.06 -14.53
C PRO A 9 -10.84 -6.30 -14.10
N PRO A 10 -9.74 -7.01 -13.81
CA PRO A 10 -8.42 -6.41 -13.64
C PRO A 10 -8.02 -5.59 -14.88
N VAL A 11 -7.34 -4.47 -14.65
CA VAL A 11 -6.88 -3.55 -15.70
C VAL A 11 -5.36 -3.40 -15.59
N GLU A 12 -4.64 -3.76 -16.63
CA GLU A 12 -3.20 -3.50 -16.71
C GLU A 12 -2.99 -2.01 -17.03
N ILE A 13 -2.33 -1.30 -16.12
CA ILE A 13 -2.04 0.14 -16.21
C ILE A 13 -0.70 0.38 -16.91
N ALA A 14 0.27 -0.48 -16.65
CA ALA A 14 1.57 -0.55 -17.32
C ALA A 14 2.07 -2.02 -17.25
N PRO A 15 3.07 -2.43 -18.03
CA PRO A 15 3.56 -3.81 -18.00
C PRO A 15 3.93 -4.26 -16.59
N GLY A 16 3.20 -5.24 -16.03
CA GLY A 16 3.37 -5.74 -14.67
C GLY A 16 2.74 -4.87 -13.56
N ALA A 17 2.00 -3.82 -13.92
CA ALA A 17 1.23 -3.00 -12.98
C ALA A 17 -0.27 -3.16 -13.25
N VAL A 18 -1.01 -3.73 -12.29
CA VAL A 18 -2.42 -4.13 -12.44
C VAL A 18 -3.28 -3.55 -11.34
N HIS A 19 -4.37 -2.91 -11.73
CA HIS A 19 -5.45 -2.48 -10.86
C HIS A 19 -6.57 -3.53 -10.87
N VAL A 20 -6.94 -4.03 -9.70
CA VAL A 20 -8.07 -4.97 -9.51
C VAL A 20 -9.15 -4.27 -8.70
N PRO A 21 -10.19 -3.74 -9.35
CA PRO A 21 -11.27 -3.04 -8.68
C PRO A 21 -12.11 -3.97 -7.80
N GLY A 22 -12.38 -3.57 -6.55
CA GLY A 22 -13.26 -4.31 -5.64
C GLY A 22 -12.73 -5.69 -5.22
N PHE A 23 -11.41 -5.87 -5.16
CA PHE A 23 -10.78 -7.12 -4.73
C PHE A 23 -11.22 -7.55 -3.33
N LEU A 24 -11.32 -6.60 -2.38
CA LEU A 24 -11.77 -6.88 -1.03
C LEU A 24 -13.27 -6.68 -0.90
N THR A 25 -13.98 -7.69 -0.43
CA THR A 25 -15.38 -7.56 -0.01
C THR A 25 -15.50 -6.56 1.15
N LEU A 26 -16.69 -5.99 1.37
CA LEU A 26 -16.92 -5.06 2.47
C LEU A 26 -16.64 -5.71 3.85
N GLU A 27 -16.88 -7.01 3.98
CA GLU A 27 -16.58 -7.78 5.18
C GLU A 27 -15.06 -7.83 5.43
N ARG A 28 -14.27 -8.19 4.41
CA ARG A 28 -12.80 -8.21 4.49
C ARG A 28 -12.23 -6.82 4.78
N GLN A 29 -12.83 -5.77 4.24
CA GLN A 29 -12.43 -4.40 4.55
C GLN A 29 -12.66 -4.07 6.03
N ARG A 30 -13.79 -4.50 6.63
CA ARG A 30 -14.07 -4.33 8.07
C ARG A 30 -13.06 -5.06 8.94
N GLU A 31 -12.71 -6.29 8.59
CA GLU A 31 -11.68 -7.08 9.28
C GLU A 31 -10.32 -6.36 9.24
N LEU A 32 -9.91 -5.86 8.07
CA LEU A 32 -8.67 -5.10 7.92
C LEU A 32 -8.66 -3.82 8.75
N VAL A 33 -9.76 -3.07 8.75
CA VAL A 33 -9.88 -1.86 9.59
C VAL A 33 -9.77 -2.21 11.07
N ALA A 34 -10.41 -3.30 11.51
CA ALA A 34 -10.33 -3.74 12.90
C ALA A 34 -8.90 -4.13 13.30
N ALA A 35 -8.20 -4.87 12.44
CA ALA A 35 -6.78 -5.21 12.65
C ALA A 35 -5.89 -3.97 12.69
N CYS A 36 -6.05 -3.04 11.74
CA CYS A 36 -5.29 -1.79 11.69
C CYS A 36 -5.48 -0.92 12.93
N ARG A 37 -6.68 -0.90 13.53
CA ARG A 37 -6.92 -0.19 14.80
C ARG A 37 -6.07 -0.75 15.95
N GLY A 38 -5.84 -2.07 15.99
CA GLY A 38 -4.96 -2.70 16.98
C GLY A 38 -3.50 -2.26 16.84
N TRP A 39 -3.04 -1.94 15.63
CA TRP A 39 -1.66 -1.49 15.36
C TRP A 39 -1.50 0.03 15.39
N ALA A 40 -2.62 0.78 15.33
CA ALA A 40 -2.61 2.25 15.18
C ALA A 40 -1.96 3.01 16.35
N THR A 41 -1.84 2.40 17.53
CA THR A 41 -1.21 3.02 18.72
C THR A 41 0.24 3.44 18.49
N ARG A 42 0.91 2.90 17.47
CA ARG A 42 2.30 3.21 17.10
C ARG A 42 2.40 3.94 15.75
N MET A 43 1.31 4.47 15.21
CA MET A 43 1.36 5.30 14.03
C MET A 43 2.09 6.62 14.29
N ARG A 44 2.91 7.04 13.35
CA ARG A 44 3.70 8.27 13.41
C ARG A 44 3.85 8.93 12.06
N HIS A 45 4.10 10.22 12.08
CA HIS A 45 4.62 10.96 10.94
C HIS A 45 6.14 10.78 10.84
N THR A 46 6.62 10.21 9.74
CA THR A 46 8.06 9.99 9.55
C THR A 46 8.77 11.30 9.22
N LYS A 47 9.86 11.58 9.94
CA LYS A 47 10.79 12.67 9.63
C LYS A 47 11.73 12.26 8.52
N LEU A 48 11.86 13.08 7.50
CA LEU A 48 12.79 12.85 6.38
C LEU A 48 14.16 13.46 6.69
N PRO A 49 15.26 12.89 6.16
CA PRO A 49 16.60 13.46 6.32
C PRO A 49 16.74 14.89 5.80
N SER A 50 15.88 15.31 4.87
CA SER A 50 15.79 16.69 4.37
C SER A 50 15.17 17.69 5.36
N GLY A 51 14.75 17.25 6.55
CA GLY A 51 14.06 18.04 7.56
C GLY A 51 12.53 18.12 7.39
N GLY A 52 11.99 17.59 6.27
CA GLY A 52 10.54 17.50 6.08
C GLY A 52 9.89 16.42 6.96
N VAL A 53 8.58 16.55 7.16
CA VAL A 53 7.76 15.55 7.86
C VAL A 53 6.71 15.05 6.87
N MET A 54 6.56 13.73 6.77
CA MET A 54 5.52 13.13 5.93
C MET A 54 4.15 13.47 6.51
N SER A 55 3.21 13.89 5.66
CA SER A 55 1.81 14.13 6.07
C SER A 55 1.03 12.85 6.34
N VAL A 56 1.53 11.72 5.86
CA VAL A 56 0.98 10.39 6.07
C VAL A 56 1.48 9.83 7.39
N GLN A 57 0.59 9.23 8.17
CA GLN A 57 0.97 8.44 9.34
C GLN A 57 1.22 7.00 8.95
N THR A 58 2.27 6.39 9.48
CA THR A 58 2.66 5.03 9.12
C THR A 58 2.92 4.19 10.38
N VAL A 59 2.50 2.93 10.35
CA VAL A 59 2.96 1.86 11.25
C VAL A 59 3.42 0.68 10.39
N CYS A 60 4.43 -0.04 10.86
CA CYS A 60 5.00 -1.18 10.14
C CYS A 60 4.83 -2.48 10.91
N LEU A 61 4.77 -3.60 10.16
CA LEU A 61 4.78 -4.96 10.70
C LEU A 61 5.93 -5.75 10.06
N GLY A 62 6.52 -6.67 10.81
CA GLY A 62 7.65 -7.50 10.40
C GLY A 62 8.97 -6.73 10.33
N TRP A 63 9.04 -5.73 9.49
CA TRP A 63 10.14 -4.80 9.37
C TRP A 63 9.67 -3.36 9.50
N HIS A 64 10.42 -2.54 10.24
CA HIS A 64 10.16 -1.11 10.38
C HIS A 64 10.87 -0.34 9.27
N TRP A 65 10.10 0.34 8.44
CA TRP A 65 10.65 1.21 7.42
C TRP A 65 11.08 2.55 8.03
N LEU A 66 12.31 2.90 7.79
CA LEU A 66 12.89 4.22 8.01
C LEU A 66 13.30 4.78 6.65
N PRO A 67 13.46 6.09 6.48
CA PRO A 67 13.97 6.63 5.24
C PRO A 67 15.25 5.92 4.81
N TYR A 68 15.17 5.23 3.66
CA TYR A 68 16.27 4.51 2.98
C TYR A 68 16.76 3.21 3.66
N ARG A 69 16.06 2.66 4.66
CA ARG A 69 16.43 1.39 5.30
C ARG A 69 15.28 0.71 6.04
N TYR A 70 15.46 -0.56 6.31
CA TYR A 70 14.62 -1.33 7.24
C TYR A 70 15.36 -1.63 8.54
N SER A 71 14.59 -1.82 9.63
CA SER A 71 15.06 -2.20 10.96
C SER A 71 14.11 -3.21 11.60
N ARG A 72 14.60 -4.02 12.55
CA ARG A 72 13.75 -4.87 13.41
C ARG A 72 13.21 -4.12 14.62
N THR A 73 13.62 -2.87 14.81
CA THR A 73 13.19 -1.98 15.91
C THR A 73 12.64 -0.67 15.34
N ALA A 74 11.69 -0.07 16.04
CA ALA A 74 11.06 1.19 15.66
C ALA A 74 11.89 2.38 16.20
N ASP A 75 13.10 2.57 15.65
CA ASP A 75 14.14 3.48 16.15
C ASP A 75 13.69 4.96 16.20
N ASP A 76 12.75 5.35 15.33
CA ASP A 76 12.18 6.72 15.25
C ASP A 76 10.90 6.90 16.10
N VAL A 77 10.50 5.87 16.85
CA VAL A 77 9.32 5.89 17.73
C VAL A 77 9.74 5.70 19.19
N ASP A 78 10.03 4.47 19.58
CA ASP A 78 10.29 4.07 20.97
C ASP A 78 11.45 3.07 21.10
N GLY A 79 12.10 2.70 19.99
CA GLY A 79 13.17 1.71 19.93
C GLY A 79 12.73 0.27 20.22
N ALA A 80 11.44 0.02 20.45
CA ALA A 80 10.93 -1.31 20.72
C ALA A 80 10.89 -2.19 19.44
N PRO A 81 10.89 -3.52 19.59
CA PRO A 81 10.74 -4.43 18.45
C PRO A 81 9.49 -4.12 17.62
N VAL A 82 9.60 -4.30 16.31
CA VAL A 82 8.47 -4.19 15.39
C VAL A 82 7.45 -5.28 15.68
N ALA A 83 6.17 -4.98 15.58
CA ALA A 83 5.13 -5.99 15.67
C ALA A 83 5.33 -7.07 14.57
N PRO A 84 5.10 -8.36 14.88
CA PRO A 84 5.29 -9.42 13.89
C PRO A 84 4.38 -9.23 12.68
N PHE A 85 4.85 -9.69 11.51
CA PHE A 85 4.04 -9.78 10.31
C PHE A 85 3.10 -10.99 10.44
N PRO A 86 1.77 -10.81 10.37
CA PRO A 86 0.84 -11.91 10.54
C PRO A 86 0.78 -12.81 9.29
N ASP A 87 0.74 -14.14 9.47
CA ASP A 87 0.69 -15.12 8.36
C ASP A 87 -0.49 -14.88 7.41
N TRP A 88 -1.66 -14.50 7.94
CA TRP A 88 -2.86 -14.23 7.12
C TRP A 88 -2.69 -13.03 6.16
N LEU A 89 -1.80 -12.08 6.46
CA LEU A 89 -1.43 -11.02 5.50
C LEU A 89 -0.58 -11.58 4.36
N GLY A 90 0.27 -12.55 4.62
CA GLY A 90 1.01 -13.28 3.60
C GLY A 90 0.06 -14.04 2.66
N ASP A 91 -0.94 -14.75 3.22
CA ASP A 91 -1.98 -15.41 2.44
C ASP A 91 -2.75 -14.41 1.56
N LEU A 92 -3.17 -13.29 2.15
CA LEU A 92 -3.87 -12.22 1.42
C LEU A 92 -2.99 -11.64 0.29
N GLY A 93 -1.68 -11.51 0.52
CA GLY A 93 -0.73 -11.08 -0.50
C GLY A 93 -0.63 -12.05 -1.67
N ARG A 94 -0.59 -13.36 -1.41
CA ARG A 94 -0.62 -14.40 -2.45
C ARG A 94 -1.92 -14.38 -3.25
N ASP A 95 -3.05 -14.26 -2.57
CA ASP A 95 -4.37 -14.13 -3.21
C ASP A 95 -4.45 -12.88 -4.10
N ALA A 96 -3.88 -11.76 -3.64
CA ALA A 96 -3.80 -10.51 -4.39
C ALA A 96 -2.98 -10.66 -5.70
N LEU A 97 -1.83 -11.32 -5.63
CA LEU A 97 -1.01 -11.59 -6.82
C LEU A 97 -1.73 -12.52 -7.80
N ASN A 98 -2.39 -13.57 -7.29
CA ASN A 98 -3.17 -14.48 -8.13
C ASN A 98 -4.32 -13.75 -8.84
N ALA A 99 -5.01 -12.85 -8.15
CA ALA A 99 -6.08 -12.05 -8.72
C ALA A 99 -5.57 -11.05 -9.77
N ALA A 100 -4.39 -10.45 -9.54
CA ALA A 100 -3.81 -9.47 -10.45
C ALA A 100 -3.22 -10.13 -11.71
N TYR A 101 -2.50 -11.23 -11.56
CA TYR A 101 -1.74 -11.84 -12.66
C TYR A 101 -2.39 -13.06 -13.27
N GLY A 102 -3.51 -13.55 -12.72
CA GLY A 102 -4.24 -14.73 -13.23
C GLY A 102 -3.44 -16.03 -13.14
N ARG A 103 -2.42 -16.09 -12.28
CA ARG A 103 -1.54 -17.26 -12.10
C ARG A 103 -0.96 -17.29 -10.70
N VAL A 104 -0.64 -18.50 -10.23
CA VAL A 104 0.09 -18.66 -8.95
C VAL A 104 1.47 -18.03 -9.09
N THR A 105 1.72 -17.06 -8.21
CA THR A 105 3.00 -16.34 -8.15
C THR A 105 3.61 -16.58 -6.77
N PRO A 106 4.84 -17.13 -6.68
CA PRO A 106 5.53 -17.23 -5.40
C PRO A 106 5.64 -15.86 -4.75
N TYR A 107 5.31 -15.78 -3.47
CA TYR A 107 5.37 -14.55 -2.69
C TYR A 107 5.47 -14.85 -1.21
N ASP A 108 6.51 -14.33 -0.60
CA ASP A 108 6.79 -14.50 0.83
C ASP A 108 6.92 -13.13 1.51
N ALA A 109 5.79 -12.41 1.55
CA ALA A 109 5.74 -11.11 2.18
C ALA A 109 6.11 -11.21 3.66
N ASP A 110 7.02 -10.36 4.09
CA ASP A 110 7.56 -10.30 5.47
C ASP A 110 7.50 -8.90 6.08
N ALA A 111 7.02 -7.91 5.31
CA ALA A 111 6.80 -6.55 5.74
C ALA A 111 5.44 -6.01 5.28
N ALA A 112 4.80 -5.22 6.15
CA ALA A 112 3.67 -4.40 5.80
C ALA A 112 3.87 -2.96 6.27
N LEU A 113 3.64 -2.00 5.37
CA LEU A 113 3.52 -0.59 5.70
C LEU A 113 2.04 -0.22 5.67
N ILE A 114 1.51 0.17 6.82
CA ILE A 114 0.12 0.60 6.99
C ILE A 114 0.13 2.12 7.07
N ASN A 115 -0.35 2.75 6.02
CA ASN A 115 -0.35 4.19 5.84
C ASN A 115 -1.78 4.73 6.05
N PHE A 116 -1.93 5.69 6.95
CA PHE A 116 -3.16 6.44 7.14
C PHE A 116 -3.05 7.83 6.54
N TYR A 117 -4.02 8.17 5.71
CA TYR A 117 -4.18 9.47 5.07
C TYR A 117 -5.43 10.13 5.61
N ASP A 118 -5.30 11.32 6.19
CA ASP A 118 -6.42 12.23 6.38
C ASP A 118 -6.77 12.91 5.04
N ASP A 119 -7.69 13.85 5.06
CA ASP A 119 -8.17 14.58 3.87
C ASP A 119 -7.12 15.50 3.24
N GLN A 120 -6.06 15.88 3.97
CA GLN A 120 -4.99 16.77 3.52
C GLN A 120 -3.70 16.01 3.18
N ALA A 121 -3.59 14.73 3.60
CA ALA A 121 -2.36 13.97 3.43
C ALA A 121 -2.06 13.67 1.97
N LYS A 122 -0.78 13.70 1.63
CA LYS A 122 -0.24 13.42 0.28
C LYS A 122 1.03 12.60 0.39
N MET A 123 1.28 11.79 -0.63
CA MET A 123 2.55 11.10 -0.83
C MET A 123 3.15 11.57 -2.16
N GLY A 124 4.33 12.18 -2.10
CA GLY A 124 5.06 12.56 -3.31
C GLY A 124 5.49 11.35 -4.13
N MET A 125 5.83 11.58 -5.40
CA MET A 125 6.37 10.53 -6.27
C MET A 125 7.67 9.97 -5.69
N HIS A 126 7.72 8.66 -5.44
CA HIS A 126 8.85 7.93 -4.88
C HIS A 126 8.94 6.54 -5.49
N GLN A 127 10.01 5.85 -5.24
CA GLN A 127 10.20 4.43 -5.55
C GLN A 127 10.34 3.66 -4.25
N ASP A 128 9.78 2.46 -4.22
CA ASP A 128 10.01 1.46 -3.17
C ASP A 128 11.26 0.65 -3.54
N LYS A 129 12.42 1.02 -3.01
CA LYS A 129 13.72 0.49 -3.44
C LYS A 129 14.64 0.05 -2.29
N GLU A 130 14.10 -0.05 -1.10
CA GLU A 130 14.83 -0.49 0.09
C GLU A 130 14.82 -2.01 0.25
N GLU A 131 13.97 -2.72 -0.50
CA GLU A 131 13.91 -4.19 -0.55
C GLU A 131 15.07 -4.76 -1.38
N ARG A 132 15.54 -5.94 -0.98
CA ARG A 132 16.52 -6.72 -1.75
C ARG A 132 15.86 -7.68 -2.74
N ALA A 133 14.62 -8.10 -2.43
CA ALA A 133 13.84 -8.93 -3.33
C ALA A 133 13.24 -8.09 -4.46
N ASP A 134 13.25 -8.64 -5.68
CA ASP A 134 12.55 -8.08 -6.86
C ASP A 134 11.11 -8.62 -6.95
N ALA A 135 10.49 -8.83 -5.80
CA ALA A 135 9.12 -9.32 -5.70
C ALA A 135 8.12 -8.17 -5.93
N PRO A 136 6.92 -8.47 -6.44
CA PRO A 136 5.88 -7.47 -6.62
C PRO A 136 5.48 -6.78 -5.31
N VAL A 137 5.05 -5.52 -5.40
CA VAL A 137 4.42 -4.80 -4.31
C VAL A 137 2.91 -4.96 -4.40
N VAL A 138 2.29 -5.34 -3.29
CA VAL A 138 0.83 -5.46 -3.15
C VAL A 138 0.31 -4.27 -2.35
N SER A 139 -0.60 -3.50 -2.93
CA SER A 139 -1.17 -2.28 -2.32
C SER A 139 -2.69 -2.39 -2.22
N LEU A 140 -3.20 -2.49 -1.00
CA LEU A 140 -4.63 -2.60 -0.68
C LEU A 140 -5.15 -1.23 -0.22
N SER A 141 -6.31 -0.81 -0.74
CA SER A 141 -6.95 0.47 -0.42
C SER A 141 -8.24 0.26 0.36
N VAL A 142 -8.41 0.94 1.50
CA VAL A 142 -9.62 0.89 2.31
C VAL A 142 -9.98 2.31 2.81
N GLY A 143 -11.25 2.67 2.77
CA GLY A 143 -11.73 3.99 3.20
C GLY A 143 -11.95 4.95 2.04
N ASP A 144 -11.51 6.20 2.19
CA ASP A 144 -11.69 7.21 1.15
C ASP A 144 -10.90 6.90 -0.12
N THR A 145 -11.49 7.23 -1.25
CA THR A 145 -10.86 7.12 -2.58
C THR A 145 -9.64 8.04 -2.66
N CYS A 146 -8.60 7.58 -3.33
CA CYS A 146 -7.47 8.43 -3.66
C CYS A 146 -7.22 8.50 -5.17
N ILE A 147 -6.54 9.56 -5.59
CA ILE A 147 -5.85 9.56 -6.87
C ILE A 147 -4.47 8.95 -6.61
N PHE A 148 -4.23 7.81 -7.23
CA PHE A 148 -2.94 7.13 -7.22
C PHE A 148 -2.23 7.43 -8.54
N ARG A 149 -1.10 8.12 -8.45
CA ARG A 149 -0.29 8.47 -9.60
C ARG A 149 0.76 7.40 -9.81
N PHE A 150 0.75 6.77 -10.97
CA PHE A 150 1.68 5.71 -11.34
C PHE A 150 2.47 6.11 -12.58
N GLY A 151 3.78 6.16 -12.45
CA GLY A 151 4.71 6.62 -13.47
C GLY A 151 5.53 5.49 -14.09
N ASN A 152 6.80 5.74 -14.23
CA ASN A 152 7.80 4.85 -14.85
C ASN A 152 9.04 4.76 -13.93
N PRO A 153 9.96 3.81 -14.18
CA PRO A 153 11.17 3.67 -13.37
C PRO A 153 12.23 4.77 -13.54
N GLU A 154 12.18 5.53 -14.65
CA GLU A 154 13.27 6.42 -15.05
C GLU A 154 13.16 7.82 -14.44
N THR A 155 11.93 8.33 -14.28
CA THR A 155 11.73 9.72 -13.85
C THR A 155 10.52 9.92 -12.95
N ARG A 156 10.64 10.88 -12.01
CA ARG A 156 9.50 11.33 -11.18
C ARG A 156 8.45 12.12 -11.96
N GLY A 157 8.81 12.60 -13.12
CA GLY A 157 7.96 13.40 -13.99
C GLY A 157 7.06 12.55 -14.88
N LYS A 158 6.51 13.20 -15.91
CA LYS A 158 5.76 12.49 -16.96
C LYS A 158 6.69 11.58 -17.78
N PRO A 159 6.16 10.50 -18.37
CA PRO A 159 4.76 10.10 -18.37
C PRO A 159 4.33 9.41 -17.08
N TYR A 160 3.08 9.66 -16.66
CA TYR A 160 2.40 8.94 -15.56
C TYR A 160 0.90 8.86 -15.85
N THR A 161 0.23 7.89 -15.21
CA THR A 161 -1.22 7.70 -15.25
C THR A 161 -1.79 7.93 -13.86
N ASP A 162 -2.89 8.68 -13.75
CA ASP A 162 -3.65 8.84 -12.53
C ASP A 162 -4.77 7.79 -12.49
N VAL A 163 -4.81 6.98 -11.45
CA VAL A 163 -5.79 5.91 -11.22
C VAL A 163 -6.59 6.23 -9.96
N GLU A 164 -7.92 6.21 -10.05
CA GLU A 164 -8.75 6.23 -8.84
C GLU A 164 -8.70 4.87 -8.15
N LEU A 165 -8.17 4.84 -6.91
CA LEU A 165 -8.25 3.67 -6.05
C LEU A 165 -9.34 3.90 -4.99
N ARG A 166 -10.39 3.09 -5.07
CA ARG A 166 -11.54 3.12 -4.16
C ARG A 166 -11.36 2.14 -3.01
N SER A 167 -12.24 2.22 -2.03
CA SER A 167 -12.29 1.24 -0.94
C SER A 167 -12.48 -0.18 -1.48
N GLY A 168 -11.61 -1.09 -1.09
CA GLY A 168 -11.60 -2.49 -1.55
C GLY A 168 -10.75 -2.74 -2.80
N ASP A 169 -10.19 -1.71 -3.43
CA ASP A 169 -9.35 -1.87 -4.61
C ASP A 169 -7.95 -2.37 -4.22
N LEU A 170 -7.39 -3.18 -5.12
CA LEU A 170 -6.02 -3.67 -5.09
C LEU A 170 -5.23 -3.04 -6.24
N PHE A 171 -3.99 -2.66 -5.98
CA PHE A 171 -3.02 -2.32 -7.00
C PHE A 171 -1.74 -3.13 -6.77
N VAL A 172 -1.30 -3.83 -7.81
CA VAL A 172 -0.06 -4.63 -7.78
C VAL A 172 0.89 -4.08 -8.81
N PHE A 173 2.18 -3.99 -8.48
CA PHE A 173 3.21 -3.65 -9.46
C PHE A 173 4.49 -4.45 -9.22
N GLY A 174 5.01 -5.05 -10.29
CA GLY A 174 6.18 -5.91 -10.28
C GLY A 174 6.81 -6.02 -11.67
N GLY A 175 7.85 -6.83 -11.82
CA GLY A 175 8.57 -6.99 -13.07
C GLY A 175 9.02 -5.65 -13.66
N PRO A 176 8.68 -5.32 -14.92
CA PRO A 176 9.11 -4.05 -15.54
C PRO A 176 8.69 -2.80 -14.77
N SER A 177 7.59 -2.88 -14.00
CA SER A 177 7.06 -1.76 -13.21
C SER A 177 7.50 -1.78 -11.73
N ARG A 178 8.32 -2.76 -11.29
CA ARG A 178 8.69 -2.89 -9.87
C ARG A 178 9.27 -1.62 -9.27
N TRP A 179 10.07 -0.91 -10.03
CA TRP A 179 10.77 0.30 -9.63
C TRP A 179 10.11 1.58 -10.14
N ALA A 180 8.83 1.52 -10.55
CA ALA A 180 8.13 2.69 -11.05
C ALA A 180 7.92 3.74 -9.95
N TYR A 181 8.14 5.00 -10.28
CA TYR A 181 7.76 6.12 -9.42
C TYR A 181 6.23 6.17 -9.27
N HIS A 182 5.78 6.29 -8.03
CA HIS A 182 4.36 6.38 -7.71
C HIS A 182 4.12 7.30 -6.51
N GLY A 183 2.86 7.70 -6.33
CA GLY A 183 2.50 8.59 -5.22
C GLY A 183 0.99 8.80 -5.12
N VAL A 184 0.57 9.54 -4.09
CA VAL A 184 -0.83 9.88 -3.82
C VAL A 184 -0.96 11.40 -3.72
N PRO A 185 -1.25 12.10 -4.83
CA PRO A 185 -1.37 13.55 -4.83
C PRO A 185 -2.65 14.05 -4.15
N LYS A 186 -3.69 13.19 -4.03
CA LYS A 186 -5.00 13.65 -3.52
C LYS A 186 -5.81 12.52 -2.90
N ILE A 187 -6.45 12.81 -1.77
CA ILE A 187 -7.56 12.04 -1.20
C ILE A 187 -8.89 12.70 -1.60
N LEU A 188 -9.94 11.93 -1.79
CA LEU A 188 -11.30 12.39 -2.06
C LEU A 188 -12.16 12.13 -0.82
N PRO A 189 -12.31 13.10 0.09
CA PRO A 189 -12.96 12.88 1.37
C PRO A 189 -14.44 12.52 1.23
N GLY A 190 -14.96 11.72 2.17
CA GLY A 190 -16.38 11.35 2.22
C GLY A 190 -16.79 10.30 1.19
N THR A 191 -15.83 9.63 0.54
CA THR A 191 -16.10 8.55 -0.43
C THR A 191 -15.98 7.16 0.18
N SER A 192 -15.63 7.06 1.46
CA SER A 192 -15.57 5.81 2.21
C SER A 192 -16.96 5.17 2.33
N PRO A 193 -17.10 3.83 2.23
CA PRO A 193 -18.37 3.15 2.44
C PRO A 193 -18.76 3.01 3.92
N GLY A 194 -18.50 4.04 4.73
CA GLY A 194 -18.84 4.07 6.17
C GLY A 194 -17.91 3.26 7.08
N LEU A 195 -16.68 2.96 6.64
CA LEU A 195 -15.71 2.17 7.42
C LEU A 195 -14.86 3.04 8.36
N LEU A 196 -14.39 4.15 7.84
CA LEU A 196 -13.54 5.13 8.54
C LEU A 196 -13.63 6.48 7.82
N SER A 197 -13.21 7.55 8.49
CA SER A 197 -12.90 8.82 7.86
C SER A 197 -11.43 8.81 7.47
N GLY A 198 -11.12 9.18 6.21
CA GLY A 198 -9.79 9.07 5.64
C GLY A 198 -9.54 7.75 4.92
N ARG A 199 -8.28 7.48 4.58
CA ARG A 199 -7.87 6.31 3.81
C ARG A 199 -6.79 5.52 4.54
N LEU A 200 -6.97 4.21 4.61
CA LEU A 200 -5.91 3.24 4.91
C LEU A 200 -5.37 2.67 3.61
N ASN A 201 -4.05 2.52 3.57
CA ASN A 201 -3.35 1.78 2.54
C ASN A 201 -2.43 0.76 3.22
N LEU A 202 -2.60 -0.51 2.90
CA LEU A 202 -1.71 -1.57 3.34
C LEU A 202 -0.82 -1.96 2.15
N THR A 203 0.48 -1.72 2.28
CA THR A 203 1.47 -2.13 1.29
C THR A 203 2.22 -3.33 1.82
N LEU A 204 2.03 -4.49 1.18
CA LEU A 204 2.73 -5.74 1.54
C LEU A 204 3.97 -5.87 0.65
N ARG A 205 5.08 -6.30 1.25
CA ARG A 205 6.39 -6.41 0.60
C ARG A 205 7.10 -7.67 1.03
N GLU A 206 7.82 -8.26 0.10
CA GLU A 206 8.86 -9.25 0.36
C GLU A 206 10.18 -8.50 0.38
N THR A 207 10.81 -8.40 1.55
CA THR A 207 12.01 -7.56 1.71
C THR A 207 13.28 -8.26 1.22
N GLY A 208 13.34 -9.57 1.29
CA GLY A 208 14.58 -10.35 1.04
C GLY A 208 15.67 -10.06 2.07
N LEU A 209 15.31 -9.49 3.22
CA LEU A 209 16.22 -9.22 4.34
C LEU A 209 16.24 -10.41 5.31
N THR A 210 17.35 -10.62 5.97
CA THR A 210 17.58 -11.69 6.97
C THR A 210 17.85 -11.10 8.35
#